data_87e5f2a4df8a3b061c54c5608052d2fa
#
_entry.id   87e5f2a4df8a3b061c54c5608052d2fa
#
_cell.length_a   1.000
_cell.length_b   1.000
_cell.length_c   1.000
_cell.angle_alpha   90.00
_cell.angle_beta   90.00
_cell.angle_gamma   90.00
#
_symmetry.space_group_name_H-M   'P 1'
#
loop_
_entity.id
_entity.type
_entity.pdbx_description
1 polymer ?
#
loop_
_entity_poly.entity_id
_entity_poly.type
_entity_poly.pdbx_seq_one_letter_code
_entity_poly.pdbx_strand_id
1 'polypeptide(L)'
;SHSLAWDPTRGALHLVGDSTMSDKPNLAYPERGWGQLLPQYMNEELEIVNHAANGRSTRRFIDEGRWALVLSELKEGDYVLIQFGHNDQKKDDPARYASADKDYPAFLRRYIKDVRDKNAIPMIASSICRRHFDENGNLQRKLTDYASAARQVAKSEGVEFFDLNEQTCGFLKSIG
;
A
#
# COMPACT_ATOMS: atom_id res chain seq x y z
N SER A 1 -6.49 23.15 7.67
CA SER A 1 -6.28 21.84 7.02
C SER A 1 -6.54 22.00 5.53
N HIS A 2 -5.48 22.10 4.76
CA HIS A 2 -5.63 22.03 3.33
C HIS A 2 -5.73 20.54 2.98
N SER A 3 -6.96 20.07 2.80
CA SER A 3 -7.15 18.86 2.05
C SER A 3 -6.54 19.15 0.67
N LEU A 4 -5.40 18.53 0.37
CA LEU A 4 -4.92 18.47 -0.99
C LEU A 4 -5.97 17.69 -1.76
N ALA A 5 -6.95 18.39 -2.31
CA ALA A 5 -7.91 17.80 -3.21
C ALA A 5 -7.08 17.13 -4.30
N TRP A 6 -7.22 15.83 -4.42
CA TRP A 6 -6.58 15.07 -5.46
C TRP A 6 -6.93 15.69 -6.81
N ASP A 7 -5.93 16.23 -7.49
CA ASP A 7 -6.09 16.84 -8.80
C ASP A 7 -5.63 15.85 -9.87
N PRO A 8 -6.55 15.16 -10.53
CA PRO A 8 -6.22 14.13 -11.52
C PRO A 8 -5.54 14.67 -12.78
N THR A 9 -5.44 16.00 -12.91
CA THR A 9 -4.81 16.62 -14.08
C THR A 9 -3.31 16.86 -13.91
N ARG A 10 -2.76 16.58 -12.71
CA ARG A 10 -1.37 16.86 -12.36
C ARG A 10 -0.57 15.60 -12.11
N GLY A 11 0.13 15.11 -13.14
CA GLY A 11 1.11 14.05 -13.02
C GLY A 11 0.55 12.65 -13.05
N ALA A 12 1.40 11.67 -12.72
CA ALA A 12 1.06 10.26 -12.67
C ALA A 12 0.79 9.81 -11.24
N LEU A 13 -0.01 8.75 -11.08
CA LEU A 13 -0.17 8.03 -9.83
C LEU A 13 0.68 6.76 -9.88
N HIS A 14 1.67 6.68 -9.01
CA HIS A 14 2.52 5.50 -8.84
C HIS A 14 1.98 4.65 -7.69
N LEU A 15 1.78 3.36 -7.96
CA LEU A 15 1.33 2.38 -6.96
C LEU A 15 2.53 1.57 -6.49
N VAL A 16 2.77 1.55 -5.20
CA VAL A 16 3.90 0.85 -4.55
C VAL A 16 3.36 -0.04 -3.46
N GLY A 17 3.54 -1.34 -3.60
CA GLY A 17 2.97 -2.29 -2.66
C GLY A 17 3.26 -3.75 -2.98
N ASP A 18 2.46 -4.63 -2.36
CA ASP A 18 2.59 -6.08 -2.43
C ASP A 18 1.62 -6.73 -3.43
N SER A 19 1.39 -8.04 -3.27
CA SER A 19 0.55 -8.83 -4.16
C SER A 19 -0.91 -8.39 -4.21
N THR A 20 -1.41 -7.72 -3.18
CA THR A 20 -2.81 -7.26 -3.16
C THR A 20 -3.05 -6.10 -4.11
N MET A 21 -2.00 -5.36 -4.46
CA MET A 21 -2.01 -4.22 -5.36
C MET A 21 -1.44 -4.54 -6.74
N SER A 22 -0.56 -5.54 -6.86
CA SER A 22 0.21 -5.81 -8.07
C SER A 22 -0.65 -6.30 -9.23
N ASP A 23 -0.19 -6.00 -10.45
CA ASP A 23 -0.75 -6.58 -11.67
C ASP A 23 -0.47 -8.08 -11.71
N LYS A 24 -1.46 -8.85 -12.14
CA LYS A 24 -1.37 -10.29 -12.26
C LYS A 24 -1.58 -10.66 -13.73
N PRO A 25 -0.51 -10.97 -14.46
CA PRO A 25 -0.64 -11.39 -15.84
C PRO A 25 -1.35 -12.75 -15.94
N ASN A 26 -2.23 -12.88 -16.89
CA ASN A 26 -2.93 -14.12 -17.23
C ASN A 26 -3.80 -14.73 -16.11
N LEU A 27 -4.33 -13.91 -15.21
CA LEU A 27 -5.17 -14.44 -14.16
C LEU A 27 -6.64 -14.47 -14.52
N ALA A 28 -7.18 -15.68 -14.31
CA ALA A 28 -8.60 -15.85 -14.21
C ALA A 28 -9.13 -15.10 -12.98
N TYR A 29 -10.23 -14.38 -13.17
CA TYR A 29 -11.01 -13.85 -12.07
C TYR A 29 -11.22 -14.96 -11.00
N PRO A 30 -11.09 -14.71 -9.66
CA PRO A 30 -11.09 -13.38 -9.02
C PRO A 30 -9.73 -12.86 -8.52
N GLU A 31 -8.62 -13.52 -8.83
CA GLU A 31 -7.31 -13.15 -8.27
C GLU A 31 -6.64 -11.98 -9.00
N ARG A 32 -7.14 -10.77 -8.77
CA ARG A 32 -6.51 -9.55 -9.28
C ARG A 32 -6.12 -8.62 -8.14
N GLY A 33 -4.95 -7.99 -8.26
CA GLY A 33 -4.56 -6.91 -7.37
C GLY A 33 -5.53 -5.73 -7.53
N TRP A 34 -5.91 -5.08 -6.43
CA TRP A 34 -6.83 -3.95 -6.50
C TRP A 34 -6.26 -2.78 -7.32
N GLY A 35 -4.94 -2.62 -7.32
CA GLY A 35 -4.27 -1.62 -8.14
C GLY A 35 -4.42 -1.85 -9.65
N GLN A 36 -4.60 -3.10 -10.06
CA GLN A 36 -4.86 -3.47 -11.44
C GLN A 36 -6.28 -3.06 -11.89
N LEU A 37 -7.22 -3.03 -10.96
CA LEU A 37 -8.60 -2.63 -11.23
C LEU A 37 -8.81 -1.12 -11.15
N LEU A 38 -7.92 -0.41 -10.47
CA LEU A 38 -8.04 1.02 -10.20
C LEU A 38 -8.24 1.87 -11.47
N PRO A 39 -7.52 1.64 -12.59
CA PRO A 39 -7.71 2.42 -13.81
C PRO A 39 -9.14 2.41 -14.37
N GLN A 40 -9.91 1.36 -14.07
CA GLN A 40 -11.31 1.25 -14.54
C GLN A 40 -12.26 2.22 -13.85
N TYR A 41 -11.85 2.74 -12.68
CA TYR A 41 -12.67 3.63 -11.85
C TYR A 41 -12.15 5.07 -11.80
N MET A 42 -11.06 5.35 -12.50
CA MET A 42 -10.42 6.66 -12.50
C MET A 42 -10.55 7.34 -13.85
N ASN A 43 -10.41 8.67 -13.84
CA ASN A 43 -10.45 9.47 -15.06
C ASN A 43 -9.32 9.05 -16.02
N GLU A 44 -9.64 8.90 -17.31
CA GLU A 44 -8.72 8.47 -18.37
C GLU A 44 -7.50 9.38 -18.54
N GLU A 45 -7.53 10.60 -18.02
CA GLU A 45 -6.43 11.56 -18.11
C GLU A 45 -5.29 11.31 -17.12
N LEU A 46 -5.50 10.45 -16.10
CA LEU A 46 -4.49 10.11 -15.10
C LEU A 46 -3.70 8.89 -15.54
N GLU A 47 -2.39 9.06 -15.70
CA GLU A 47 -1.50 7.93 -15.89
C GLU A 47 -1.33 7.17 -14.58
N ILE A 48 -1.56 5.86 -14.59
CA ILE A 48 -1.32 4.99 -13.44
C ILE A 48 -0.17 4.04 -13.76
N VAL A 49 0.88 4.11 -12.93
CA VAL A 49 2.07 3.26 -13.06
C VAL A 49 2.11 2.33 -11.84
N ASN A 50 1.87 1.04 -12.07
CA ASN A 50 1.83 0.06 -11.00
C ASN A 50 3.20 -0.62 -10.83
N HIS A 51 3.91 -0.25 -9.75
CA HIS A 51 5.20 -0.84 -9.37
C HIS A 51 5.06 -1.96 -8.33
N ALA A 52 3.86 -2.26 -7.87
CA ALA A 52 3.64 -3.27 -6.84
C ALA A 52 4.07 -4.66 -7.32
N ALA A 53 4.62 -5.44 -6.41
CA ALA A 53 5.17 -6.76 -6.72
C ALA A 53 4.77 -7.80 -5.67
N ASN A 54 4.48 -9.01 -6.15
CA ASN A 54 4.11 -10.12 -5.28
C ASN A 54 5.24 -10.45 -4.28
N GLY A 55 4.87 -10.77 -3.05
CA GLY A 55 5.79 -11.22 -2.01
C GLY A 55 6.69 -10.14 -1.43
N ARG A 56 6.47 -8.87 -1.75
CA ARG A 56 7.30 -7.78 -1.24
C ARG A 56 6.73 -7.17 0.03
N SER A 57 7.63 -6.90 0.96
CA SER A 57 7.39 -6.12 2.16
C SER A 57 8.01 -4.74 2.00
N THR A 58 7.81 -3.86 2.98
CA THR A 58 8.50 -2.57 3.02
C THR A 58 10.01 -2.76 2.90
N ARG A 59 10.58 -3.71 3.64
CA ARG A 59 12.02 -4.02 3.62
C ARG A 59 12.47 -4.55 2.26
N ARG A 60 11.81 -5.59 1.78
CA ARG A 60 12.25 -6.30 0.57
C ARG A 60 12.16 -5.44 -0.69
N PHE A 61 11.14 -4.61 -0.79
CA PHE A 61 10.97 -3.71 -1.93
C PHE A 61 12.14 -2.72 -2.04
N ILE A 62 12.66 -2.26 -0.90
CA ILE A 62 13.86 -1.40 -0.85
C ILE A 62 15.13 -2.22 -1.17
N ASP A 63 15.32 -3.34 -0.49
CA ASP A 63 16.55 -4.14 -0.55
C ASP A 63 16.81 -4.72 -1.94
N GLU A 64 15.76 -5.00 -2.72
CA GLU A 64 15.88 -5.49 -4.09
C GLU A 64 16.13 -4.38 -5.14
N GLY A 65 16.19 -3.13 -4.72
CA GLY A 65 16.37 -1.99 -5.63
C GLY A 65 15.10 -1.53 -6.34
N ARG A 66 13.95 -2.13 -6.06
CA ARG A 66 12.66 -1.74 -6.66
C ARG A 66 12.25 -0.33 -6.29
N TRP A 67 12.48 0.06 -5.04
CA TRP A 67 12.20 1.41 -4.58
C TRP A 67 13.08 2.45 -5.27
N ALA A 68 14.38 2.17 -5.42
CA ALA A 68 15.29 3.05 -6.15
C ALA A 68 14.83 3.27 -7.60
N LEU A 69 14.32 2.23 -8.25
CA LEU A 69 13.78 2.33 -9.61
C LEU A 69 12.55 3.24 -9.66
N VAL A 70 11.63 3.10 -8.71
CA VAL A 70 10.45 4.00 -8.60
C VAL A 70 10.91 5.45 -8.47
N LEU A 71 11.85 5.71 -7.56
CA LEU A 71 12.36 7.06 -7.32
C LEU A 71 12.99 7.68 -8.59
N SER A 72 13.63 6.86 -9.42
CA SER A 72 14.23 7.32 -10.68
C SER A 72 13.17 7.77 -11.71
N GLU A 73 11.94 7.27 -11.59
CA GLU A 73 10.84 7.58 -12.49
C GLU A 73 9.92 8.70 -11.98
N LEU A 74 10.02 9.06 -10.70
CA LEU A 74 9.19 10.11 -10.10
C LEU A 74 9.52 11.48 -10.66
N LYS A 75 8.45 12.23 -10.95
CA LYS A 75 8.51 13.63 -11.37
C LYS A 75 7.82 14.51 -10.34
N GLU A 76 8.21 15.77 -10.29
CA GLU A 76 7.55 16.76 -9.44
C GLU A 76 6.04 16.77 -9.69
N GLY A 77 5.27 16.72 -8.62
CA GLY A 77 3.80 16.71 -8.66
C GLY A 77 3.17 15.34 -8.85
N ASP A 78 3.96 14.28 -9.03
CA ASP A 78 3.44 12.91 -9.07
C ASP A 78 2.90 12.48 -7.70
N TYR A 79 1.94 11.57 -7.72
CA TYR A 79 1.41 10.94 -6.51
C TYR A 79 1.99 9.55 -6.35
N VAL A 80 2.25 9.14 -5.10
CA VAL A 80 2.72 7.79 -4.77
C VAL A 80 1.84 7.21 -3.69
N LEU A 81 1.09 6.16 -4.00
CA LEU A 81 0.27 5.43 -3.04
C LEU A 81 1.03 4.18 -2.57
N ILE A 82 1.30 4.12 -1.27
CA ILE A 82 2.13 3.11 -0.63
C ILE A 82 1.23 2.18 0.20
N GLN A 83 1.28 0.88 -0.09
CA GLN A 83 0.51 -0.13 0.64
C GLN A 83 1.32 -1.41 0.85
N PHE A 84 1.71 -1.66 2.10
CA PHE A 84 2.41 -2.88 2.52
C PHE A 84 1.83 -3.41 3.84
N GLY A 85 2.22 -4.62 4.22
CA GLY A 85 1.85 -5.22 5.50
C GLY A 85 1.76 -6.74 5.45
N HIS A 86 1.20 -7.31 4.38
CA HIS A 86 1.00 -8.76 4.27
C HIS A 86 2.30 -9.57 4.39
N ASN A 87 3.38 -9.09 3.82
CA ASN A 87 4.68 -9.75 3.87
C ASN A 87 5.54 -9.27 5.02
N ASP A 88 5.32 -8.05 5.50
CA ASP A 88 6.02 -7.49 6.66
C ASP A 88 5.78 -8.29 7.94
N GLN A 89 4.61 -8.90 8.09
CA GLN A 89 4.25 -9.70 9.28
C GLN A 89 4.93 -11.07 9.35
N LYS A 90 5.64 -11.50 8.32
CA LYS A 90 6.20 -12.85 8.20
C LYS A 90 7.51 -12.97 9.00
N LYS A 91 7.40 -13.24 10.30
CA LYS A 91 8.53 -13.32 11.23
C LYS A 91 9.56 -14.38 10.86
N ASP A 92 9.15 -15.45 10.18
CA ASP A 92 10.03 -16.55 9.78
C ASP A 92 10.83 -16.24 8.51
N ASP A 93 10.60 -15.09 7.90
CA ASP A 93 11.31 -14.66 6.69
C ASP A 93 12.02 -13.33 6.93
N PRO A 94 13.32 -13.35 7.33
CA PRO A 94 14.07 -12.14 7.63
C PRO A 94 14.19 -11.17 6.47
N ALA A 95 14.12 -11.65 5.24
CA ALA A 95 14.19 -10.80 4.06
C ALA A 95 12.94 -9.92 3.89
N ARG A 96 11.81 -10.36 4.46
CA ARG A 96 10.52 -9.66 4.38
C ARG A 96 10.10 -9.02 5.67
N TYR A 97 10.51 -9.58 6.81
CA TYR A 97 9.99 -9.15 8.10
C TYR A 97 10.33 -7.71 8.45
N ALA A 98 9.33 -6.96 8.87
CA ALA A 98 9.45 -5.66 9.50
C ALA A 98 8.43 -5.58 10.64
N SER A 99 8.90 -5.35 11.87
CA SER A 99 8.01 -5.31 13.04
C SER A 99 7.00 -4.16 12.95
N ALA A 100 5.78 -4.40 13.42
CA ALA A 100 4.71 -3.42 13.36
C ALA A 100 4.98 -2.19 14.22
N ASP A 101 5.72 -2.34 15.31
CA ASP A 101 5.99 -1.28 16.28
C ASP A 101 7.23 -0.46 15.98
N LYS A 102 8.19 -0.98 15.24
CA LYS A 102 9.50 -0.33 15.04
C LYS A 102 9.90 -0.24 13.56
N ASP A 103 10.13 -1.39 12.91
CA ASP A 103 10.73 -1.41 11.58
C ASP A 103 9.75 -0.95 10.49
N TYR A 104 8.52 -1.40 10.54
CA TYR A 104 7.49 -1.02 9.57
C TYR A 104 7.22 0.48 9.57
N PRO A 105 6.98 1.14 10.73
CA PRO A 105 6.85 2.59 10.75
C PRO A 105 8.08 3.32 10.24
N ALA A 106 9.29 2.85 10.57
CA ALA A 106 10.53 3.46 10.12
C ALA A 106 10.65 3.39 8.59
N PHE A 107 10.34 2.24 7.99
CA PHE A 107 10.34 2.11 6.54
C PHE A 107 9.29 3.02 5.87
N LEU A 108 8.08 3.11 6.43
CA LEU A 108 7.05 4.01 5.90
C LEU A 108 7.51 5.47 5.91
N ARG A 109 8.16 5.90 6.99
CA ARG A 109 8.72 7.25 7.07
C ARG A 109 9.81 7.48 6.03
N ARG A 110 10.63 6.48 5.75
CA ARG A 110 11.62 6.53 4.69
C ARG A 110 10.98 6.70 3.32
N TYR A 111 9.92 5.92 3.02
CA TYR A 111 9.17 6.08 1.76
C TYR A 111 8.63 7.50 1.61
N ILE A 112 8.01 8.02 2.66
CA ILE A 112 7.45 9.37 2.67
C ILE A 112 8.53 10.42 2.40
N LYS A 113 9.65 10.34 3.12
CA LYS A 113 10.77 11.26 2.96
C LYS A 113 11.32 11.24 1.56
N ASP A 114 11.57 10.06 1.02
CA ASP A 114 12.15 9.89 -0.31
C ASP A 114 11.23 10.44 -1.41
N VAL A 115 9.91 10.23 -1.27
CA VAL A 115 8.91 10.79 -2.18
C VAL A 115 8.92 12.32 -2.11
N ARG A 116 8.94 12.88 -0.91
CA ARG A 116 8.96 14.34 -0.70
C ARG A 116 10.25 14.97 -1.22
N ASP A 117 11.38 14.27 -1.13
CA ASP A 117 12.65 14.72 -1.68
C ASP A 117 12.61 14.86 -3.21
N LYS A 118 11.69 14.17 -3.88
CA LYS A 118 11.41 14.29 -5.32
C LYS A 118 10.33 15.33 -5.64
N ASN A 119 9.85 16.07 -4.66
CA ASN A 119 8.71 16.98 -4.80
C ASN A 119 7.44 16.30 -5.29
N ALA A 120 7.30 15.03 -4.98
CA ALA A 120 6.11 14.24 -5.21
C ALA A 120 5.25 14.13 -3.94
N ILE A 121 4.05 13.61 -4.04
CA ILE A 121 3.05 13.61 -2.97
C ILE A 121 2.82 12.18 -2.49
N PRO A 122 3.26 11.82 -1.27
CA PRO A 122 3.02 10.50 -0.72
C PRO A 122 1.61 10.35 -0.16
N MET A 123 1.06 9.15 -0.32
CA MET A 123 -0.18 8.71 0.30
C MET A 123 0.01 7.30 0.84
N ILE A 124 -0.67 6.95 1.92
CA ILE A 124 -0.57 5.62 2.52
C ILE A 124 -1.94 4.96 2.56
N ALA A 125 -1.98 3.68 2.23
CA ALA A 125 -3.13 2.83 2.45
C ALA A 125 -2.75 1.68 3.39
N SER A 126 -3.64 1.30 4.29
CA SER A 126 -3.48 0.06 5.05
C SER A 126 -3.74 -1.14 4.14
N SER A 127 -3.17 -2.30 4.51
CA SER A 127 -3.40 -3.53 3.77
C SER A 127 -4.88 -3.94 3.81
N ILE A 128 -5.36 -4.55 2.72
CA ILE A 128 -6.70 -5.13 2.71
C ILE A 128 -6.79 -6.26 3.74
N CYS A 129 -8.00 -6.50 4.24
CA CYS A 129 -8.26 -7.57 5.20
C CYS A 129 -8.11 -8.94 4.51
N ARG A 130 -7.41 -9.85 5.15
CA ARG A 130 -7.31 -11.23 4.67
C ARG A 130 -8.56 -12.00 5.07
N ARG A 131 -9.13 -12.74 4.13
CA ARG A 131 -10.24 -13.64 4.39
C ARG A 131 -9.71 -14.88 5.13
N HIS A 132 -9.69 -14.80 6.47
CA HIS A 132 -9.26 -15.87 7.33
C HIS A 132 -10.21 -15.99 8.52
N PHE A 133 -10.93 -17.09 8.59
CA PHE A 133 -11.89 -17.37 9.66
C PHE A 133 -11.30 -18.39 10.63
N ASP A 134 -11.64 -18.28 11.92
CA ASP A 134 -11.28 -19.27 12.92
C ASP A 134 -12.20 -20.51 12.84
N GLU A 135 -11.97 -21.49 13.73
CA GLU A 135 -12.75 -22.73 13.78
C GLU A 135 -14.23 -22.51 14.02
N ASN A 136 -14.60 -21.37 14.61
CA ASN A 136 -15.98 -21.00 14.92
C ASN A 136 -16.60 -20.09 13.83
N GLY A 137 -15.91 -19.87 12.73
CA GLY A 137 -16.39 -19.02 11.64
C GLY A 137 -16.23 -17.52 11.87
N ASN A 138 -15.46 -17.09 12.89
CA ASN A 138 -15.20 -15.69 13.14
C ASN A 138 -14.02 -15.20 12.28
N LEU A 139 -14.18 -14.03 11.65
CA LEU A 139 -13.12 -13.41 10.88
C LEU A 139 -11.95 -13.00 11.78
N GLN A 140 -10.77 -13.54 11.51
CA GLN A 140 -9.56 -13.12 12.20
C GLN A 140 -9.01 -11.85 11.56
N ARG A 141 -8.87 -10.79 12.36
CA ARG A 141 -8.32 -9.50 11.92
C ARG A 141 -6.80 -9.53 12.03
N LYS A 142 -6.18 -10.24 11.08
CA LYS A 142 -4.72 -10.18 10.91
C LYS A 142 -4.37 -8.82 10.31
N LEU A 143 -3.19 -8.30 10.66
CA LEU A 143 -2.67 -7.03 10.17
C LEU A 143 -3.24 -5.77 10.84
N THR A 144 -4.05 -5.91 11.91
CA THR A 144 -4.57 -4.74 12.64
C THR A 144 -3.44 -3.86 13.20
N ASP A 145 -2.37 -4.47 13.71
CA ASP A 145 -1.22 -3.73 14.24
C ASP A 145 -0.49 -2.94 13.15
N TYR A 146 -0.37 -3.52 11.97
CA TYR A 146 0.23 -2.84 10.81
C TYR A 146 -0.66 -1.71 10.30
N ALA A 147 -1.96 -1.91 10.27
CA ALA A 147 -2.91 -0.86 9.89
C ALA A 147 -2.86 0.31 10.87
N SER A 148 -2.80 0.03 12.19
CA SER A 148 -2.65 1.06 13.22
C SER A 148 -1.34 1.81 13.07
N ALA A 149 -0.23 1.11 12.82
CA ALA A 149 1.07 1.72 12.60
C ALA A 149 1.07 2.64 11.37
N ALA A 150 0.49 2.18 10.27
CA ALA A 150 0.37 2.99 9.05
C ALA A 150 -0.46 4.25 9.29
N ARG A 151 -1.57 4.14 10.01
CA ARG A 151 -2.42 5.28 10.39
C ARG A 151 -1.64 6.31 11.21
N GLN A 152 -0.89 5.86 12.21
CA GLN A 152 -0.11 6.74 13.08
C GLN A 152 1.00 7.46 12.32
N VAL A 153 1.70 6.76 11.42
CA VAL A 153 2.72 7.37 10.55
C VAL A 153 2.09 8.45 9.67
N ALA A 154 1.00 8.12 9.01
CA ALA A 154 0.30 9.06 8.14
C ALA A 154 -0.13 10.32 8.90
N LYS A 155 -0.67 10.15 10.11
CA LYS A 155 -1.09 11.25 10.97
C LYS A 155 0.09 12.12 11.40
N SER A 156 1.18 11.51 11.86
CA SER A 156 2.35 12.25 12.35
C SER A 156 3.09 12.97 11.22
N GLU A 157 3.08 12.40 10.01
CA GLU A 157 3.76 12.98 8.84
C GLU A 157 2.85 13.88 7.99
N GLY A 158 1.57 14.01 8.33
CA GLY A 158 0.63 14.82 7.56
C GLY A 158 0.33 14.27 6.17
N VAL A 159 0.27 12.95 6.03
CA VAL A 159 0.03 12.23 4.78
C VAL A 159 -1.41 11.73 4.73
N GLU A 160 -2.03 11.77 3.54
CA GLU A 160 -3.36 11.19 3.32
C GLU A 160 -3.34 9.69 3.60
N PHE A 161 -4.36 9.20 4.30
CA PHE A 161 -4.46 7.80 4.71
C PHE A 161 -5.79 7.18 4.28
N PHE A 162 -5.71 5.99 3.66
CA PHE A 162 -6.87 5.20 3.25
C PHE A 162 -6.95 3.93 4.07
N ASP A 163 -7.99 3.77 4.89
CA ASP A 163 -8.16 2.61 5.77
C ASP A 163 -8.83 1.45 5.05
N LEU A 164 -8.10 0.81 4.15
CA LEU A 164 -8.59 -0.36 3.42
C LEU A 164 -8.76 -1.58 4.32
N ASN A 165 -7.95 -1.70 5.38
CA ASN A 165 -8.05 -2.82 6.32
C ASN A 165 -9.41 -2.84 7.02
N GLU A 166 -9.81 -1.73 7.61
CA GLU A 166 -11.10 -1.62 8.30
C GLU A 166 -12.28 -1.80 7.34
N GLN A 167 -12.23 -1.14 6.19
CA GLN A 167 -13.30 -1.23 5.20
C GLN A 167 -13.48 -2.65 4.66
N THR A 168 -12.39 -3.34 4.32
CA THR A 168 -12.46 -4.71 3.78
C THR A 168 -12.79 -5.73 4.85
N CYS A 169 -12.30 -5.59 6.09
CA CYS A 169 -12.71 -6.45 7.22
C CYS A 169 -14.19 -6.31 7.51
N GLY A 170 -14.74 -5.10 7.53
CA GLY A 170 -16.15 -4.85 7.70
C GLY A 170 -17.01 -5.52 6.63
N PHE A 171 -16.58 -5.42 5.36
CA PHE A 171 -17.26 -6.07 4.25
C PHE A 171 -17.25 -7.60 4.37
N LEU A 172 -16.08 -8.20 4.62
CA LEU A 172 -15.95 -9.66 4.78
C LEU A 172 -16.80 -10.19 5.94
N LYS A 173 -16.85 -9.47 7.04
CA LYS A 173 -17.67 -9.82 8.19
C LYS A 173 -19.16 -9.80 7.86
N SER A 174 -19.61 -8.87 7.01
CA SER A 174 -21.02 -8.74 6.62
C SER A 174 -21.51 -9.87 5.70
N ILE A 175 -20.61 -10.48 4.91
CA ILE A 175 -20.95 -11.54 3.94
C ILE A 175 -20.58 -12.95 4.42
N GLY A 176 -19.81 -13.07 5.48
CA GLY A 176 -19.38 -14.34 6.07
C GLY A 176 -20.32 -14.82 7.12
#